data_4edf73d2342ccf399e4ac6c0318a18b7
#
_entry.id   4edf73d2342ccf399e4ac6c0318a18b7
#
_cell.length_a   1.000
_cell.length_b   1.000
_cell.length_c   1.000
_cell.angle_alpha   90.00
_cell.angle_beta   90.00
_cell.angle_gamma   90.00
#
_symmetry.space_group_name_H-M   'P 1'
#
loop_
_entity.id
_entity.type
_entity.pdbx_description
1 polymer ?
#
loop_
_entity_poly.entity_id
_entity_poly.type
_entity_poly.pdbx_seq_one_letter_code
_entity_poly.pdbx_strand_id
1 'polypeptide(L)'
;MKFPFTRRPSQDTKKTVLFVCVQNAGRSQMAEGFFRKYAPKGLETNSASTVPTSQTNPIAVDVMKEVGIDISSQKPKDLTEDMMRNATTIVNMGCMDDKYCPALFLPKVIDWGIEDPKDKPIEKVREIRDEIEKRVLEIIESTKDNKIPI
;
A
#
# COMPACT_ATOMS: atom_id res chain seq x y z
N MET A 1 -36.23 -17.33 -3.44
CA MET A 1 -35.56 -17.04 -3.46
C MET A 1 -34.90 -16.55 -2.96
N LYS A 2 -34.69 -16.26 -2.66
CA LYS A 2 -34.05 -15.85 -2.25
C LYS A 2 -33.32 -15.29 -2.20
N PHE A 3 -33.12 -14.96 -2.07
CA PHE A 3 -32.59 -14.34 -2.21
C PHE A 3 -31.60 -14.13 -2.45
N PRO A 4 -31.62 -14.26 -2.43
CA PRO A 4 -30.53 -13.92 -3.29
C PRO A 4 -29.65 -12.89 -2.77
N PHE A 5 -30.06 -11.93 -2.17
CA PHE A 5 -29.18 -10.99 -1.68
C PHE A 5 -28.28 -11.47 -0.71
N THR A 6 -28.54 -12.55 -0.28
CA THR A 6 -27.70 -13.03 0.73
C THR A 6 -26.33 -13.32 0.25
N ARG A 7 -26.13 -13.40 -1.06
CA ARG A 7 -24.89 -13.81 -1.48
C ARG A 7 -23.90 -12.78 -1.44
N ARG A 8 -24.16 -11.63 -1.31
CA ARG A 8 -23.21 -10.72 -1.31
C ARG A 8 -22.18 -10.78 -0.32
N PRO A 9 -22.15 -11.57 0.67
CA PRO A 9 -21.08 -11.60 1.66
C PRO A 9 -19.70 -11.66 1.09
N SER A 10 -19.50 -12.39 0.03
CA SER A 10 -18.15 -12.49 -0.50
C SER A 10 -17.66 -11.16 -1.01
N GLN A 11 -18.51 -10.36 -1.58
CA GLN A 11 -18.11 -9.09 -2.05
C GLN A 11 -17.92 -8.14 -0.91
N ASP A 12 -18.77 -8.24 0.08
CA ASP A 12 -18.74 -7.33 1.19
C ASP A 12 -17.52 -7.52 2.04
N THR A 13 -16.89 -8.68 1.98
CA THR A 13 -15.75 -8.95 2.83
C THR A 13 -14.42 -8.65 2.17
N LYS A 14 -14.43 -8.29 0.91
CA LYS A 14 -13.19 -7.98 0.22
C LYS A 14 -12.65 -6.65 0.70
N LYS A 15 -11.38 -6.62 1.09
CA LYS A 15 -10.74 -5.43 1.60
C LYS A 15 -9.55 -5.07 0.76
N THR A 16 -9.35 -3.78 0.54
CA THR A 16 -8.25 -3.27 -0.27
C THR A 16 -7.47 -2.25 0.54
N VAL A 17 -6.16 -2.42 0.61
CA VAL A 17 -5.26 -1.46 1.24
C VAL A 17 -4.52 -0.74 0.13
N LEU A 18 -4.62 0.58 0.12
CA LEU A 18 -3.98 1.42 -0.88
C LEU A 18 -2.79 2.13 -0.26
N PHE A 19 -1.61 1.92 -0.83
CA PHE A 19 -0.39 2.57 -0.35
C PHE A 19 -0.08 3.78 -1.23
N VAL A 20 0.13 4.93 -0.63
CA VAL A 20 0.34 6.19 -1.36
C VAL A 20 1.65 6.83 -0.96
N CYS A 21 2.46 7.22 -1.93
CA CYS A 21 3.62 8.06 -1.69
C CYS A 21 3.76 9.04 -2.85
N VAL A 22 4.76 9.92 -2.81
CA VAL A 22 4.83 10.99 -3.80
C VAL A 22 4.99 10.45 -5.21
N GLN A 23 5.98 9.59 -5.43
CA GLN A 23 6.31 9.14 -6.77
C GLN A 23 5.88 7.74 -7.11
N ASN A 24 5.44 6.97 -6.12
CA ASN A 24 5.07 5.56 -6.31
C ASN A 24 6.22 4.78 -6.95
N ALA A 25 7.45 5.13 -6.58
CA ALA A 25 8.63 4.49 -7.14
C ALA A 25 9.41 3.69 -6.12
N GLY A 26 9.26 3.96 -4.85
CA GLY A 26 10.02 3.29 -3.80
C GLY A 26 9.13 2.74 -2.71
N ARG A 27 8.80 3.57 -1.70
CA ARG A 27 8.12 3.10 -0.50
C ARG A 27 6.81 2.35 -0.77
N SER A 28 5.92 2.94 -1.54
CA SER A 28 4.63 2.30 -1.77
C SER A 28 4.75 1.06 -2.64
N GLN A 29 5.75 1.02 -3.53
CA GLN A 29 5.98 -0.17 -4.33
C GLN A 29 6.50 -1.33 -3.47
N MET A 30 7.39 -1.03 -2.51
CA MET A 30 7.87 -2.06 -1.60
C MET A 30 6.72 -2.58 -0.74
N ALA A 31 5.87 -1.66 -0.25
CA ALA A 31 4.72 -2.06 0.56
C ALA A 31 3.78 -2.96 -0.22
N GLU A 32 3.52 -2.62 -1.47
CA GLU A 32 2.67 -3.45 -2.32
C GLU A 32 3.28 -4.85 -2.49
N GLY A 33 4.60 -4.92 -2.70
CA GLY A 33 5.27 -6.20 -2.86
C GLY A 33 5.14 -7.07 -1.62
N PHE A 34 5.37 -6.52 -0.44
CA PHE A 34 5.23 -7.28 0.79
C PHE A 34 3.78 -7.70 1.03
N PHE A 35 2.86 -6.79 0.76
CA PHE A 35 1.45 -7.09 0.99
C PHE A 35 0.99 -8.25 0.10
N ARG A 36 1.37 -8.24 -1.17
CA ARG A 36 0.99 -9.32 -2.06
C ARG A 36 1.57 -10.65 -1.62
N LYS A 37 2.78 -10.63 -1.04
CA LYS A 37 3.41 -11.85 -0.59
C LYS A 37 2.73 -12.44 0.65
N TYR A 38 2.32 -11.57 1.58
CA TYR A 38 1.85 -12.05 2.88
C TYR A 38 0.34 -12.05 3.07
N ALA A 39 -0.40 -11.34 2.23
CA ALA A 39 -1.83 -11.17 2.44
C ALA A 39 -2.60 -12.47 2.14
N PRO A 40 -3.56 -12.82 3.01
CA PRO A 40 -4.39 -13.97 2.73
C PRO A 40 -5.42 -13.63 1.67
N LYS A 41 -6.11 -14.65 1.21
CA LYS A 41 -7.15 -14.49 0.22
C LYS A 41 -8.22 -13.52 0.76
N GLY A 42 -8.68 -12.63 -0.08
CA GLY A 42 -9.68 -11.64 0.32
C GLY A 42 -9.10 -10.29 0.67
N LEU A 43 -7.76 -10.21 0.82
CA LEU A 43 -7.10 -8.93 1.01
C LEU A 43 -6.37 -8.55 -0.26
N GLU A 44 -6.66 -7.37 -0.78
CA GLU A 44 -6.03 -6.88 -1.98
C GLU A 44 -5.29 -5.59 -1.73
N THR A 45 -4.41 -5.23 -2.62
CA THR A 45 -3.62 -4.03 -2.46
C THR A 45 -3.43 -3.33 -3.79
N ASN A 46 -3.11 -2.06 -3.68
CA ASN A 46 -2.73 -1.24 -4.82
C ASN A 46 -1.79 -0.17 -4.30
N SER A 47 -1.05 0.45 -5.18
CA SER A 47 -0.20 1.57 -4.80
C SER A 47 -0.35 2.67 -5.84
N ALA A 48 -0.14 3.91 -5.42
CA ALA A 48 -0.28 5.05 -6.32
C ALA A 48 0.46 6.24 -5.76
N SER A 49 0.54 7.30 -6.55
CA SER A 49 1.25 8.49 -6.13
C SER A 49 0.56 9.75 -6.64
N THR A 50 0.91 10.85 -5.99
CA THR A 50 0.42 12.16 -6.42
C THR A 50 1.21 12.70 -7.59
N VAL A 51 2.47 12.27 -7.74
CA VAL A 51 3.34 12.69 -8.85
C VAL A 51 4.16 11.48 -9.29
N PRO A 52 3.59 10.57 -10.09
CA PRO A 52 4.30 9.34 -10.43
C PRO A 52 5.50 9.57 -11.33
N THR A 53 6.53 8.75 -11.14
CA THR A 53 7.66 8.71 -12.04
C THR A 53 7.38 7.71 -13.13
N SER A 54 8.31 7.60 -14.09
CA SER A 54 8.12 6.68 -15.21
C SER A 54 8.40 5.23 -14.84
N GLN A 55 9.18 4.98 -13.78
CA GLN A 55 9.52 3.61 -13.44
C GLN A 55 9.87 3.48 -11.95
N THR A 56 9.79 2.25 -11.47
CA THR A 56 10.12 1.94 -10.09
C THR A 56 11.61 2.16 -9.83
N ASN A 57 11.94 2.63 -8.64
CA ASN A 57 13.31 2.91 -8.26
C ASN A 57 14.14 1.62 -8.32
N PRO A 58 15.24 1.60 -9.10
CA PRO A 58 16.03 0.37 -9.23
C PRO A 58 16.60 -0.14 -7.91
N ILE A 59 16.95 0.74 -6.99
CA ILE A 59 17.48 0.30 -5.70
C ILE A 59 16.39 -0.38 -4.89
N ALA A 60 15.15 0.11 -4.98
CA ALA A 60 14.03 -0.55 -4.32
C ALA A 60 13.84 -1.95 -4.89
N VAL A 61 13.96 -2.09 -6.22
CA VAL A 61 13.86 -3.40 -6.85
C VAL A 61 14.96 -4.34 -6.32
N ASP A 62 16.19 -3.82 -6.21
CA ASP A 62 17.32 -4.62 -5.75
C ASP A 62 17.15 -5.10 -4.32
N VAL A 63 16.78 -4.20 -3.40
CA VAL A 63 16.66 -4.59 -2.00
C VAL A 63 15.47 -5.50 -1.76
N MET A 64 14.43 -5.40 -2.57
CA MET A 64 13.31 -6.32 -2.47
C MET A 64 13.69 -7.71 -2.97
N LYS A 65 14.50 -7.75 -4.02
CA LYS A 65 14.98 -9.03 -4.54
C LYS A 65 15.82 -9.77 -3.49
N GLU A 66 16.55 -9.04 -2.66
CA GLU A 66 17.34 -9.65 -1.58
C GLU A 66 16.48 -10.47 -0.64
N VAL A 67 15.22 -10.11 -0.48
CA VAL A 67 14.31 -10.84 0.40
C VAL A 67 13.31 -11.69 -0.38
N GLY A 68 13.62 -11.96 -1.65
CA GLY A 68 12.85 -12.89 -2.45
C GLY A 68 11.60 -12.33 -3.11
N ILE A 69 11.49 -11.01 -3.21
CA ILE A 69 10.31 -10.38 -3.80
C ILE A 69 10.74 -9.57 -5.03
N ASP A 70 10.16 -9.89 -6.16
CA ASP A 70 10.46 -9.19 -7.42
C ASP A 70 9.38 -8.16 -7.69
N ILE A 71 9.71 -6.88 -7.57
CA ILE A 71 8.78 -5.80 -7.89
C ILE A 71 9.12 -5.11 -9.21
N SER A 72 9.99 -5.73 -10.01
CA SER A 72 10.45 -5.09 -11.25
C SER A 72 9.34 -4.87 -12.26
N SER A 73 8.28 -5.65 -12.20
CA SER A 73 7.15 -5.51 -13.14
C SER A 73 6.09 -4.52 -12.64
N GLN A 74 6.18 -4.07 -11.40
CA GLN A 74 5.24 -3.08 -10.88
C GLN A 74 5.58 -1.71 -11.47
N LYS A 75 4.57 -0.92 -11.74
CA LYS A 75 4.77 0.40 -12.34
C LYS A 75 4.14 1.49 -11.52
N PRO A 76 4.76 2.68 -11.46
CA PRO A 76 4.15 3.83 -10.80
C PRO A 76 2.81 4.17 -11.44
N LYS A 77 1.85 4.53 -10.61
CA LYS A 77 0.49 4.85 -11.05
C LYS A 77 0.02 6.14 -10.43
N ASP A 78 -0.80 6.89 -11.16
CA ASP A 78 -1.43 8.08 -10.63
C ASP A 78 -2.46 7.71 -9.57
N LEU A 79 -2.50 8.49 -8.51
CA LEU A 79 -3.54 8.35 -7.50
C LEU A 79 -4.83 8.94 -8.06
N THR A 80 -5.90 8.16 -8.02
CA THR A 80 -7.20 8.62 -8.49
C THR A 80 -8.20 8.61 -7.36
N GLU A 81 -9.27 9.38 -7.53
CA GLU A 81 -10.33 9.40 -6.54
C GLU A 81 -11.00 8.03 -6.43
N ASP A 82 -11.14 7.33 -7.56
CA ASP A 82 -11.72 5.99 -7.54
C ASP A 82 -10.89 5.04 -6.71
N MET A 83 -9.57 5.12 -6.80
CA MET A 83 -8.70 4.29 -5.97
C MET A 83 -8.95 4.56 -4.50
N MET A 84 -9.06 5.82 -4.13
CA MET A 84 -9.31 6.19 -2.73
C MET A 84 -10.70 5.76 -2.29
N ARG A 85 -11.69 5.90 -3.16
CA ARG A 85 -13.05 5.52 -2.83
C ARG A 85 -13.17 4.01 -2.63
N ASN A 86 -12.48 3.24 -3.44
CA ASN A 86 -12.57 1.78 -3.39
C ASN A 86 -11.67 1.16 -2.32
N ALA A 87 -10.73 1.92 -1.77
CA ALA A 87 -9.85 1.39 -0.72
C ALA A 87 -10.61 1.29 0.59
N THR A 88 -10.35 0.24 1.33
CA THR A 88 -10.87 0.10 2.68
C THR A 88 -9.99 0.88 3.64
N THR A 89 -8.69 0.87 3.40
CA THR A 89 -7.71 1.61 4.17
C THR A 89 -6.72 2.25 3.21
N ILE A 90 -6.33 3.48 3.49
CA ILE A 90 -5.33 4.20 2.71
C ILE A 90 -4.13 4.44 3.62
N VAL A 91 -2.96 3.98 3.20
CA VAL A 91 -1.74 4.18 3.98
C VAL A 91 -0.93 5.28 3.31
N ASN A 92 -0.76 6.38 4.03
CA ASN A 92 0.08 7.49 3.58
C ASN A 92 1.50 7.21 4.06
N MET A 93 2.40 7.06 3.10
CA MET A 93 3.78 6.69 3.41
C MET A 93 4.66 7.93 3.66
N GLY A 94 4.03 9.04 4.05
CA GLY A 94 4.75 10.22 4.47
C GLY A 94 4.78 11.39 3.51
N CYS A 95 3.95 11.35 2.47
CA CYS A 95 4.07 12.36 1.44
C CYS A 95 2.76 12.90 0.87
N MET A 96 1.62 12.39 1.31
CA MET A 96 0.35 12.92 0.83
C MET A 96 -0.12 13.99 1.82
N ASP A 97 -0.44 15.17 1.33
CA ASP A 97 -0.96 16.22 2.20
C ASP A 97 -2.45 16.44 1.91
N ASP A 98 -3.05 17.35 2.67
CA ASP A 98 -4.49 17.55 2.62
C ASP A 98 -5.04 17.94 1.27
N LYS A 99 -4.24 18.56 0.43
CA LYS A 99 -4.75 18.99 -0.86
C LYS A 99 -4.94 17.82 -1.82
N TYR A 100 -4.32 16.68 -1.53
CA TYR A 100 -4.47 15.50 -2.37
C TYR A 100 -5.46 14.50 -1.80
N CYS A 101 -5.92 14.72 -0.56
CA CYS A 101 -6.84 13.78 0.08
C CYS A 101 -8.10 14.50 0.51
N PRO A 102 -9.21 14.33 -0.22
CA PRO A 102 -10.46 14.96 0.19
C PRO A 102 -10.85 14.53 1.60
N ALA A 103 -11.46 15.45 2.34
CA ALA A 103 -11.84 15.20 3.73
C ALA A 103 -12.70 13.95 3.88
N LEU A 104 -13.46 13.60 2.86
CA LEU A 104 -14.30 12.43 2.87
C LEU A 104 -13.51 11.14 3.14
N PHE A 105 -12.24 11.09 2.72
CA PHE A 105 -11.44 9.89 2.84
C PHE A 105 -10.54 9.89 4.08
N LEU A 106 -10.43 11.00 4.80
CA LEU A 106 -9.54 11.09 5.96
C LEU A 106 -9.77 10.03 7.01
N PRO A 107 -11.02 9.63 7.33
CA PRO A 107 -11.21 8.62 8.37
C PRO A 107 -10.55 7.29 8.09
N LYS A 108 -10.25 6.98 6.83
CA LYS A 108 -9.61 5.69 6.52
C LYS A 108 -8.13 5.82 6.15
N VAL A 109 -7.53 6.98 6.45
CA VAL A 109 -6.11 7.20 6.17
C VAL A 109 -5.28 6.92 7.42
N ILE A 110 -4.22 6.15 7.24
CA ILE A 110 -3.25 5.85 8.28
C ILE A 110 -1.91 6.42 7.84
N ASP A 111 -1.26 7.20 8.71
CA ASP A 111 0.06 7.78 8.39
C ASP A 111 1.16 6.92 8.96
N TRP A 112 2.05 6.44 8.10
CA TRP A 112 3.18 5.64 8.59
C TRP A 112 4.44 6.47 8.79
N GLY A 113 4.60 7.58 8.08
CA GLY A 113 5.76 8.43 8.27
C GLY A 113 7.08 7.75 7.91
N ILE A 114 7.09 6.97 6.86
CA ILE A 114 8.28 6.25 6.44
C ILE A 114 9.27 7.18 5.75
N GLU A 115 10.54 7.09 6.12
CA GLU A 115 11.59 7.91 5.50
C GLU A 115 11.71 7.60 4.01
N ASP A 116 11.96 8.65 3.20
CA ASP A 116 12.13 8.49 1.75
C ASP A 116 13.49 7.87 1.46
N PRO A 117 13.56 6.75 0.75
CA PRO A 117 14.83 6.12 0.45
C PRO A 117 15.64 6.80 -0.66
N LYS A 118 15.07 7.80 -1.32
CA LYS A 118 15.74 8.45 -2.43
C LYS A 118 17.07 9.05 -1.99
N ASP A 119 18.14 8.77 -2.77
CA ASP A 119 19.47 9.30 -2.53
C ASP A 119 20.08 8.87 -1.20
N LYS A 120 19.60 7.77 -0.64
CA LYS A 120 20.17 7.22 0.59
C LYS A 120 21.09 6.06 0.25
N PRO A 121 22.07 5.77 1.13
CA PRO A 121 22.92 4.59 0.91
C PRO A 121 22.09 3.32 1.01
N ILE A 122 22.56 2.26 0.36
CA ILE A 122 21.79 1.03 0.27
C ILE A 122 21.48 0.42 1.64
N GLU A 123 22.37 0.61 2.61
CA GLU A 123 22.13 0.13 3.97
C GLU A 123 20.89 0.79 4.56
N LYS A 124 20.71 2.08 4.28
CA LYS A 124 19.56 2.81 4.77
C LYS A 124 18.30 2.36 4.06
N VAL A 125 18.41 2.10 2.76
CA VAL A 125 17.26 1.61 2.00
C VAL A 125 16.82 0.25 2.52
N ARG A 126 17.76 -0.60 2.93
CA ARG A 126 17.42 -1.88 3.55
C ARG A 126 16.69 -1.71 4.87
N GLU A 127 17.10 -0.73 5.68
CA GLU A 127 16.40 -0.44 6.93
C GLU A 127 14.97 0.02 6.68
N ILE A 128 14.80 0.88 5.67
CA ILE A 128 13.47 1.36 5.29
C ILE A 128 12.62 0.20 4.80
N ARG A 129 13.19 -0.68 3.97
CA ARG A 129 12.51 -1.88 3.50
C ARG A 129 12.02 -2.73 4.68
N ASP A 130 12.90 -2.95 5.66
CA ASP A 130 12.57 -3.80 6.80
C ASP A 130 11.49 -3.17 7.67
N GLU A 131 11.50 -1.86 7.80
CA GLU A 131 10.45 -1.15 8.53
C GLU A 131 9.11 -1.28 7.81
N ILE A 132 9.11 -1.17 6.48
CA ILE A 132 7.90 -1.32 5.70
C ILE A 132 7.35 -2.74 5.84
N GLU A 133 8.22 -3.75 5.80
CA GLU A 133 7.78 -5.13 5.98
C GLU A 133 7.08 -5.32 7.32
N LYS A 134 7.68 -4.80 8.38
CA LYS A 134 7.12 -4.91 9.71
C LYS A 134 5.72 -4.30 9.77
N ARG A 135 5.56 -3.11 9.20
CA ARG A 135 4.27 -2.43 9.24
C ARG A 135 3.22 -3.12 8.37
N VAL A 136 3.64 -3.67 7.23
CA VAL A 136 2.72 -4.42 6.39
C VAL A 136 2.21 -5.66 7.14
N LEU A 137 3.10 -6.37 7.82
CA LEU A 137 2.69 -7.55 8.59
C LEU A 137 1.74 -7.15 9.71
N GLU A 138 1.97 -6.01 10.35
CA GLU A 138 1.08 -5.53 11.42
C GLU A 138 -0.31 -5.22 10.88
N ILE A 139 -0.40 -4.58 9.73
CA ILE A 139 -1.71 -4.22 9.21
C ILE A 139 -2.48 -5.46 8.74
N ILE A 140 -1.77 -6.45 8.18
CA ILE A 140 -2.41 -7.70 7.79
C ILE A 140 -2.95 -8.44 9.03
N GLU A 141 -2.16 -8.46 10.08
CA GLU A 141 -2.59 -9.10 11.33
C GLU A 141 -3.80 -8.39 11.91
N SER A 142 -3.83 -7.06 11.82
CA SER A 142 -4.96 -6.28 12.32
C SER A 142 -6.24 -6.57 11.55
N THR A 143 -6.14 -6.83 10.25
CA THR A 143 -7.34 -7.16 9.48
C THR A 143 -7.90 -8.52 9.88
N LYS A 144 -7.04 -9.47 10.23
CA LYS A 144 -7.50 -10.78 10.68
C LYS A 144 -8.32 -10.65 11.95
N ASP A 145 -7.93 -9.72 12.81
CA ASP A 145 -8.59 -9.53 14.09
C ASP A 145 -9.65 -8.45 14.05
N ASN A 146 -9.90 -7.87 12.87
CA ASN A 146 -10.86 -6.77 12.70
C ASN A 146 -10.52 -5.56 13.56
N LYS A 147 -9.22 -5.31 13.74
CA LYS A 147 -8.80 -4.21 14.59
C LYS A 147 -8.56 -2.90 13.87
N ILE A 148 -8.41 -2.92 12.56
CA ILE A 148 -8.25 -1.66 11.85
C ILE A 148 -9.64 -1.11 11.53
N PRO A 149 -9.78 0.21 11.54
CA PRO A 149 -11.08 0.83 11.37
C PRO A 149 -11.51 0.87 9.90
N ILE A 150 -11.81 -0.26 9.38
CA ILE A 150 -12.19 -0.33 7.97
C ILE A 150 -13.45 -1.14 7.79
#